data_b10c8f44f26aa8f418faf1cf879de348
#
_entry.id   b10c8f44f26aa8f418faf1cf879de348
#
_cell.length_a   1.000
_cell.length_b   1.000
_cell.length_c   1.000
_cell.angle_alpha   90.00
_cell.angle_beta   90.00
_cell.angle_gamma   90.00
#
_symmetry.space_group_name_H-M   'P 1'
#
loop_
_entity.id
_entity.type
_entity.pdbx_description
1 polymer ?
#
loop_
_entity_poly.entity_id
_entity_poly.type
_entity_poly.pdbx_seq_one_letter_code
_entity_poly.pdbx_strand_id
1 'polypeptide(L)'
;MIYDGILAKLLGIDLALMEQALGQAARARRPRRSRSNAGALKAGWDYAEANLTKQDPFVIEPMNETAGKILIEGNAAAAIGCMMAGVTVVAWYPITPSSSLCESLISYMKKYRIDKATGKATFAIVQAEDEIASLGMVIGASWAGARSMTATAGPGISLMGEFAGLAYYAETPAVIFDVQRVGPSTGLPTRTAQGDLHAGRVPLARRHQAHHAHSRPRSRSATRWRRRRSSSPSSSRRRSS
;
A
#
# COMPACT_ATOMS: atom_id res chain seq x y z
N MET A 1 -14.15 -19.48 -6.78
CA MET A 1 -15.25 -19.24 -7.75
C MET A 1 -16.50 -20.09 -7.47
N ILE A 2 -16.43 -21.45 -7.33
CA ILE A 2 -17.62 -22.26 -6.96
C ILE A 2 -18.22 -21.78 -5.64
N TYR A 3 -17.37 -21.65 -4.61
CA TYR A 3 -17.79 -21.16 -3.30
C TYR A 3 -18.38 -19.74 -3.35
N ASP A 4 -17.83 -18.87 -4.19
CA ASP A 4 -18.34 -17.51 -4.36
C ASP A 4 -19.75 -17.52 -5.00
N GLY A 5 -20.01 -18.46 -5.94
CA GLY A 5 -21.34 -18.68 -6.50
C GLY A 5 -22.37 -19.13 -5.48
N ILE A 6 -21.97 -20.08 -4.63
CA ILE A 6 -22.82 -20.56 -3.51
C ILE A 6 -23.16 -19.40 -2.56
N LEU A 7 -22.17 -18.64 -2.14
CA LEU A 7 -22.37 -17.49 -1.24
C LEU A 7 -23.24 -16.41 -1.89
N ALA A 8 -23.01 -16.10 -3.17
CA ALA A 8 -23.81 -15.12 -3.89
C ALA A 8 -25.30 -15.50 -3.88
N LYS A 9 -25.62 -16.77 -4.17
CA LYS A 9 -27.00 -17.28 -4.12
C LYS A 9 -27.61 -17.17 -2.72
N LEU A 10 -26.88 -17.63 -1.70
CA LEU A 10 -27.36 -17.61 -0.31
C LEU A 10 -27.53 -16.19 0.24
N LEU A 11 -26.70 -15.25 -0.18
CA LEU A 11 -26.75 -13.87 0.28
C LEU A 11 -27.62 -12.94 -0.58
N GLY A 12 -28.21 -13.45 -1.67
CA GLY A 12 -29.06 -12.67 -2.55
C GLY A 12 -28.33 -11.71 -3.48
N ILE A 13 -27.04 -11.97 -3.76
CA ILE A 13 -26.24 -11.15 -4.68
C ILE A 13 -26.59 -11.56 -6.11
N ASP A 14 -26.85 -10.60 -6.99
CA ASP A 14 -27.15 -10.86 -8.40
C ASP A 14 -25.95 -11.52 -9.13
N LEU A 15 -26.22 -12.67 -9.79
CA LEU A 15 -25.23 -13.40 -10.55
C LEU A 15 -24.63 -12.57 -11.69
N ALA A 16 -25.43 -11.73 -12.35
CA ALA A 16 -24.97 -10.87 -13.43
C ALA A 16 -23.96 -9.83 -12.93
N LEU A 17 -24.12 -9.29 -11.74
CA LEU A 17 -23.14 -8.39 -11.12
C LEU A 17 -21.84 -9.11 -10.81
N MET A 18 -21.88 -10.34 -10.35
CA MET A 18 -20.70 -11.17 -10.09
C MET A 18 -19.94 -11.48 -11.38
N GLU A 19 -20.65 -11.83 -12.46
CA GLU A 19 -20.06 -12.06 -13.77
C GLU A 19 -19.43 -10.79 -14.36
N GLN A 20 -20.09 -9.66 -14.21
CA GLN A 20 -19.55 -8.36 -14.61
C GLN A 20 -18.25 -8.02 -13.87
N ALA A 21 -18.21 -8.21 -12.56
CA ALA A 21 -17.02 -7.98 -11.74
C ALA A 21 -15.85 -8.89 -12.17
N LEU A 22 -16.14 -10.17 -12.43
CA LEU A 22 -15.15 -11.10 -12.99
C LEU A 22 -14.64 -10.66 -14.37
N GLY A 23 -15.53 -10.19 -15.24
CA GLY A 23 -15.20 -9.67 -16.56
C GLY A 23 -14.28 -8.45 -16.49
N GLN A 24 -14.52 -7.54 -15.58
CA GLN A 24 -13.67 -6.36 -15.35
C GLN A 24 -12.28 -6.75 -14.83
N ALA A 25 -12.21 -7.65 -13.86
CA ALA A 25 -10.96 -8.16 -13.31
C ALA A 25 -10.13 -8.94 -14.36
N ALA A 26 -10.79 -9.62 -15.28
CA ALA A 26 -10.14 -10.44 -16.31
C ALA A 26 -9.61 -9.63 -17.49
N ARG A 27 -10.20 -8.49 -17.83
CA ARG A 27 -9.67 -7.57 -18.87
C ARG A 27 -8.24 -7.14 -18.55
N ALA A 28 -7.88 -7.12 -17.27
CA ALA A 28 -6.54 -6.74 -16.83
C ALA A 28 -5.50 -7.87 -16.93
N ARG A 29 -5.86 -9.16 -16.99
CA ARG A 29 -4.87 -10.23 -16.76
C ARG A 29 -4.86 -11.45 -17.68
N ARG A 30 -5.97 -12.07 -18.13
CA ARG A 30 -5.99 -13.24 -19.09
C ARG A 30 -7.41 -13.68 -19.46
N PRO A 31 -7.86 -13.59 -20.73
CA PRO A 31 -9.24 -13.90 -21.16
C PRO A 31 -9.68 -15.36 -20.95
N ARG A 32 -8.75 -16.32 -21.04
CA ARG A 32 -9.06 -17.76 -20.89
C ARG A 32 -9.46 -18.13 -19.46
N ARG A 33 -8.82 -17.52 -18.46
CA ARG A 33 -9.18 -17.74 -17.04
C ARG A 33 -10.53 -17.16 -16.68
N SER A 34 -10.97 -16.12 -17.36
CA SER A 34 -12.26 -15.48 -17.12
C SER A 34 -13.43 -16.43 -17.41
N ARG A 35 -13.40 -17.13 -18.54
CA ARG A 35 -14.48 -18.08 -18.91
C ARG A 35 -14.58 -19.25 -17.93
N SER A 36 -13.44 -19.81 -17.54
CA SER A 36 -13.39 -20.90 -16.55
C SER A 36 -13.92 -20.45 -15.18
N ASN A 37 -13.58 -19.23 -14.77
CA ASN A 37 -14.04 -18.67 -13.50
C ASN A 37 -15.55 -18.37 -13.53
N ALA A 38 -16.09 -17.84 -14.62
CA ALA A 38 -17.52 -17.60 -14.78
C ALA A 38 -18.33 -18.91 -14.76
N GLY A 39 -17.83 -19.95 -15.47
CA GLY A 39 -18.44 -21.27 -15.41
C GLY A 39 -18.43 -21.90 -14.02
N ALA A 40 -17.33 -21.74 -13.28
CA ALA A 40 -17.24 -22.22 -11.91
C ALA A 40 -18.16 -21.44 -10.95
N LEU A 41 -18.27 -20.11 -11.13
CA LEU A 41 -19.21 -19.26 -10.38
C LEU A 41 -20.65 -19.72 -10.60
N LYS A 42 -21.03 -19.89 -11.88
CA LYS A 42 -22.37 -20.35 -12.25
C LYS A 42 -22.67 -21.75 -11.69
N ALA A 43 -21.74 -22.67 -11.80
CA ALA A 43 -21.92 -24.02 -11.24
C ALA A 43 -22.15 -24.00 -9.71
N GLY A 44 -21.45 -23.11 -8.99
CA GLY A 44 -21.70 -22.91 -7.55
C GLY A 44 -23.09 -22.33 -7.26
N TRP A 45 -23.52 -21.36 -8.06
CA TRP A 45 -24.85 -20.77 -7.96
C TRP A 45 -25.94 -21.81 -8.20
N ASP A 46 -25.88 -22.53 -9.31
CA ASP A 46 -26.86 -23.55 -9.69
C ASP A 46 -26.90 -24.69 -8.64
N TYR A 47 -25.75 -25.09 -8.11
CA TYR A 47 -25.71 -26.07 -7.02
C TYR A 47 -26.42 -25.56 -5.76
N ALA A 48 -26.19 -24.32 -5.36
CA ALA A 48 -26.84 -23.74 -4.19
C ALA A 48 -28.37 -23.63 -4.39
N GLU A 49 -28.79 -23.26 -5.58
CA GLU A 49 -30.22 -23.18 -5.93
C GLU A 49 -30.90 -24.54 -5.87
N ALA A 50 -30.25 -25.59 -6.34
CA ALA A 50 -30.84 -26.93 -6.41
C ALA A 50 -30.78 -27.70 -5.06
N ASN A 51 -29.75 -27.43 -4.22
CA ASN A 51 -29.45 -28.33 -3.09
C ASN A 51 -29.42 -27.63 -1.72
N LEU A 52 -29.44 -26.29 -1.65
CA LEU A 52 -29.27 -25.61 -0.37
C LEU A 52 -30.53 -24.78 -0.05
N THR A 53 -30.95 -24.89 1.20
CA THR A 53 -32.03 -24.03 1.77
C THR A 53 -31.36 -23.05 2.74
N LYS A 54 -31.58 -21.75 2.51
CA LYS A 54 -31.08 -20.71 3.40
C LYS A 54 -31.75 -20.79 4.76
N GLN A 55 -30.93 -20.86 5.83
CA GLN A 55 -31.41 -20.98 7.21
C GLN A 55 -31.23 -19.70 8.04
N ASP A 56 -30.34 -18.82 7.60
CA ASP A 56 -30.06 -17.56 8.28
C ASP A 56 -30.80 -16.38 7.62
N PRO A 57 -31.01 -15.25 8.35
CA PRO A 57 -31.72 -14.08 7.83
C PRO A 57 -30.82 -13.10 7.06
N PHE A 58 -29.53 -13.38 6.92
CA PHE A 58 -28.59 -12.40 6.36
C PHE A 58 -28.69 -12.31 4.84
N VAL A 59 -28.89 -11.09 4.33
CA VAL A 59 -28.91 -10.77 2.91
C VAL A 59 -28.01 -9.56 2.65
N ILE A 60 -27.52 -9.44 1.41
CA ILE A 60 -26.78 -8.28 0.97
C ILE A 60 -27.68 -7.47 0.03
N GLU A 61 -27.96 -6.24 0.42
CA GLU A 61 -28.80 -5.31 -0.34
C GLU A 61 -27.96 -4.14 -0.86
N PRO A 62 -28.23 -3.63 -2.08
CA PRO A 62 -27.58 -2.44 -2.60
C PRO A 62 -27.95 -1.21 -1.75
N MET A 63 -26.97 -0.55 -1.13
CA MET A 63 -27.22 0.63 -0.29
C MET A 63 -27.15 1.95 -1.07
N ASN A 64 -26.51 1.95 -2.23
CA ASN A 64 -26.28 3.15 -3.06
C ASN A 64 -25.60 4.34 -2.35
N GLU A 65 -24.98 4.13 -1.19
CA GLU A 65 -24.28 5.18 -0.41
C GLU A 65 -22.90 5.53 -0.93
N THR A 66 -22.41 4.78 -1.93
CA THR A 66 -21.10 5.00 -2.54
C THR A 66 -21.14 5.82 -3.81
N ALA A 67 -22.32 6.34 -4.18
CA ALA A 67 -22.46 7.21 -5.34
C ALA A 67 -21.49 8.41 -5.26
N GLY A 68 -20.74 8.66 -6.33
CA GLY A 68 -19.72 9.71 -6.37
C GLY A 68 -18.44 9.43 -5.55
N LYS A 69 -18.31 8.23 -4.99
CA LYS A 69 -17.09 7.78 -4.28
C LYS A 69 -16.36 6.71 -5.10
N ILE A 70 -15.07 6.55 -4.86
CA ILE A 70 -14.27 5.45 -5.39
C ILE A 70 -13.91 4.49 -4.26
N LEU A 71 -13.91 3.22 -4.54
CA LEU A 71 -13.31 2.21 -3.68
C LEU A 71 -11.81 2.15 -3.98
N ILE A 72 -10.98 2.43 -2.99
CA ILE A 72 -9.52 2.41 -3.11
C ILE A 72 -8.89 1.82 -1.85
N GLU A 73 -7.90 0.98 -2.03
CA GLU A 73 -7.11 0.45 -0.92
C GLU A 73 -6.23 1.53 -0.30
N GLY A 74 -5.99 1.44 1.01
CA GLY A 74 -5.15 2.41 1.75
C GLY A 74 -3.74 2.55 1.17
N ASN A 75 -3.12 1.44 0.77
CA ASN A 75 -1.80 1.43 0.14
C ASN A 75 -1.81 2.15 -1.23
N ALA A 76 -2.82 1.93 -2.04
CA ALA A 76 -2.97 2.63 -3.32
C ALA A 76 -3.22 4.14 -3.12
N ALA A 77 -4.03 4.52 -2.13
CA ALA A 77 -4.25 5.92 -1.78
C ALA A 77 -2.97 6.59 -1.26
N ALA A 78 -2.19 5.88 -0.43
CA ALA A 78 -0.88 6.36 0.03
C ALA A 78 0.11 6.53 -1.13
N ALA A 79 0.12 5.60 -2.09
CA ALA A 79 0.94 5.69 -3.29
C ALA A 79 0.61 6.93 -4.13
N ILE A 80 -0.67 7.25 -4.33
CA ILE A 80 -1.10 8.49 -4.99
C ILE A 80 -0.57 9.70 -4.20
N GLY A 81 -0.71 9.68 -2.87
CA GLY A 81 -0.21 10.74 -2.01
C GLY A 81 1.29 10.95 -2.15
N CYS A 82 2.09 9.88 -2.21
CA CYS A 82 3.54 9.94 -2.43
C CYS A 82 3.89 10.54 -3.79
N MET A 83 3.22 10.09 -4.86
CA MET A 83 3.43 10.62 -6.19
C MET A 83 3.10 12.13 -6.27
N MET A 84 1.97 12.53 -5.68
CA MET A 84 1.55 13.94 -5.64
C MET A 84 2.44 14.80 -4.74
N ALA A 85 3.07 14.20 -3.74
CA ALA A 85 4.06 14.83 -2.89
C ALA A 85 5.42 15.03 -3.58
N GLY A 86 5.60 14.50 -4.79
CA GLY A 86 6.80 14.69 -5.60
C GLY A 86 7.92 13.71 -5.26
N VAL A 87 7.63 12.51 -4.80
CA VAL A 87 8.61 11.44 -4.67
C VAL A 87 9.22 11.14 -6.04
N THR A 88 10.54 11.09 -6.11
CA THR A 88 11.29 10.80 -7.32
C THR A 88 12.10 9.51 -7.25
N VAL A 89 12.48 9.08 -6.04
CA VAL A 89 13.23 7.84 -5.84
C VAL A 89 12.51 6.94 -4.85
N VAL A 90 12.31 5.70 -5.23
CA VAL A 90 11.77 4.65 -4.37
C VAL A 90 12.74 3.47 -4.37
N ALA A 91 13.31 3.15 -3.23
CA ALA A 91 14.07 1.92 -3.05
C ALA A 91 13.31 1.04 -2.06
N TRP A 92 13.06 -0.21 -2.40
CA TRP A 92 12.18 -1.06 -1.61
C TRP A 92 12.56 -2.53 -1.72
N TYR A 93 12.14 -3.31 -0.75
CA TYR A 93 12.23 -4.76 -0.76
C TYR A 93 10.84 -5.36 -0.56
N PRO A 94 10.43 -6.38 -1.33
CA PRO A 94 9.09 -6.97 -1.24
C PRO A 94 8.83 -7.62 0.12
N ILE A 95 7.88 -7.08 0.84
CA ILE A 95 7.40 -7.65 2.10
C ILE A 95 5.91 -7.40 2.27
N THR A 96 5.16 -8.44 2.59
CA THR A 96 3.72 -8.32 2.88
C THR A 96 3.50 -7.64 4.24
N PRO A 97 2.59 -6.63 4.35
CA PRO A 97 1.64 -6.14 3.34
C PRO A 97 2.09 -4.88 2.58
N SER A 98 3.34 -4.44 2.67
CA SER A 98 3.81 -3.17 2.08
C SER A 98 3.99 -3.20 0.56
N SER A 99 4.18 -4.38 -0.04
CA SER A 99 4.45 -4.52 -1.48
C SER A 99 3.41 -3.84 -2.36
N SER A 100 2.13 -3.93 -2.01
CA SER A 100 1.06 -3.32 -2.80
C SER A 100 1.12 -1.78 -2.84
N LEU A 101 1.74 -1.13 -1.85
CA LEU A 101 2.01 0.31 -1.89
C LEU A 101 3.02 0.63 -2.99
N CYS A 102 4.16 -0.06 -3.00
CA CYS A 102 5.21 0.15 -4.01
C CYS A 102 4.73 -0.22 -5.41
N GLU A 103 4.05 -1.34 -5.58
CA GLU A 103 3.48 -1.77 -6.86
C GLU A 103 2.47 -0.76 -7.42
N SER A 104 1.60 -0.22 -6.58
CA SER A 104 0.67 0.86 -6.95
C SER A 104 1.43 2.12 -7.35
N LEU A 105 2.45 2.50 -6.60
CA LEU A 105 3.27 3.68 -6.89
C LEU A 105 4.03 3.53 -8.21
N ILE A 106 4.61 2.34 -8.48
CA ILE A 106 5.25 2.02 -9.76
C ILE A 106 4.26 2.21 -10.91
N SER A 107 3.05 1.68 -10.76
CA SER A 107 2.00 1.78 -11.76
C SER A 107 1.61 3.22 -12.05
N TYR A 108 1.41 4.03 -11.01
CA TYR A 108 1.06 5.45 -11.14
C TYR A 108 2.21 6.29 -11.71
N MET A 109 3.45 6.05 -11.30
CA MET A 109 4.61 6.78 -11.82
C MET A 109 4.85 6.50 -13.30
N LYS A 110 4.74 5.24 -13.73
CA LYS A 110 4.82 4.87 -15.15
C LYS A 110 3.73 5.54 -15.98
N LYS A 111 2.56 5.79 -15.43
CA LYS A 111 1.44 6.43 -16.13
C LYS A 111 1.54 7.95 -16.15
N TYR A 112 2.01 8.57 -15.09
CA TYR A 112 1.86 10.02 -14.88
C TYR A 112 3.18 10.79 -14.76
N ARG A 113 4.33 10.10 -14.66
CA ARG A 113 5.63 10.73 -14.42
C ARG A 113 6.65 10.46 -15.54
N ILE A 114 6.17 10.13 -16.72
CA ILE A 114 6.99 10.10 -17.93
C ILE A 114 6.92 11.49 -18.57
N ASP A 115 8.06 12.10 -18.84
CA ASP A 115 8.16 13.35 -19.57
C ASP A 115 7.66 13.16 -21.01
N LYS A 116 6.65 13.90 -21.38
CA LYS A 116 5.99 13.78 -22.68
C LYS A 116 6.87 14.23 -23.85
N ALA A 117 7.79 15.16 -23.61
CA ALA A 117 8.66 15.71 -24.65
C ALA A 117 9.83 14.78 -24.96
N THR A 118 10.40 14.16 -23.92
CA THR A 118 11.61 13.33 -24.04
C THR A 118 11.34 11.83 -23.96
N GLY A 119 10.15 11.42 -23.53
CA GLY A 119 9.81 10.02 -23.25
C GLY A 119 10.55 9.42 -22.06
N LYS A 120 11.32 10.20 -21.31
CA LYS A 120 12.12 9.73 -20.20
C LYS A 120 11.34 9.74 -18.88
N ALA A 121 11.64 8.76 -18.02
CA ALA A 121 11.12 8.73 -16.66
C ALA A 121 11.75 9.85 -15.82
N THR A 122 10.91 10.57 -15.06
CA THR A 122 11.36 11.59 -14.09
C THR A 122 11.48 11.01 -12.69
N PHE A 123 11.65 9.69 -12.59
CA PHE A 123 11.71 8.95 -11.34
C PHE A 123 12.58 7.71 -11.50
N ALA A 124 13.05 7.18 -10.37
CA ALA A 124 13.74 5.89 -10.28
C ALA A 124 13.05 5.01 -9.23
N ILE A 125 12.84 3.75 -9.56
CA ILE A 125 12.31 2.76 -8.63
C ILE A 125 13.23 1.54 -8.68
N VAL A 126 13.81 1.21 -7.53
CA VAL A 126 14.80 0.15 -7.39
C VAL A 126 14.28 -0.87 -6.37
N GLN A 127 14.23 -2.14 -6.79
CA GLN A 127 14.09 -3.23 -5.84
C GLN A 127 15.48 -3.57 -5.31
N ALA A 128 15.67 -3.40 -4.01
CA ALA A 128 16.92 -3.67 -3.34
C ALA A 128 17.07 -5.16 -2.98
N GLU A 129 18.24 -5.54 -2.49
CA GLU A 129 18.54 -6.90 -2.05
C GLU A 129 17.83 -7.26 -0.74
N ASP A 130 17.67 -6.27 0.15
CA ASP A 130 17.00 -6.38 1.42
C ASP A 130 16.48 -5.02 1.91
N GLU A 131 15.88 -4.99 3.10
CA GLU A 131 15.37 -3.79 3.74
C GLU A 131 16.49 -2.83 4.14
N ILE A 132 17.64 -3.34 4.54
CA ILE A 132 18.82 -2.54 4.94
C ILE A 132 19.32 -1.76 3.73
N ALA A 133 19.56 -2.45 2.61
CA ALA A 133 19.99 -1.84 1.36
C ALA A 133 18.95 -0.83 0.84
N SER A 134 17.64 -1.12 1.00
CA SER A 134 16.57 -0.20 0.62
C SER A 134 16.69 1.14 1.33
N LEU A 135 16.89 1.13 2.64
CA LEU A 135 17.03 2.38 3.41
C LEU A 135 18.34 3.09 3.11
N GLY A 136 19.44 2.35 2.92
CA GLY A 136 20.71 2.94 2.50
C GLY A 136 20.60 3.69 1.17
N MET A 137 19.92 3.11 0.19
CA MET A 137 19.66 3.78 -1.10
C MET A 137 18.76 5.02 -0.95
N VAL A 138 17.76 4.97 -0.07
CA VAL A 138 16.91 6.14 0.24
C VAL A 138 17.73 7.27 0.82
N ILE A 139 18.61 6.97 1.77
CA ILE A 139 19.49 7.97 2.39
C ILE A 139 20.44 8.58 1.35
N GLY A 140 21.11 7.75 0.54
CA GLY A 140 21.99 8.22 -0.52
C GLY A 140 21.28 9.10 -1.55
N ALA A 141 20.07 8.72 -1.96
CA ALA A 141 19.24 9.52 -2.87
C ALA A 141 18.81 10.85 -2.25
N SER A 142 18.43 10.84 -0.97
CA SER A 142 18.09 12.07 -0.23
C SER A 142 19.29 12.99 -0.04
N TRP A 143 20.47 12.42 0.24
CA TRP A 143 21.73 13.18 0.30
C TRP A 143 22.01 13.91 -1.00
N ALA A 144 21.72 13.28 -2.14
CA ALA A 144 21.82 13.89 -3.46
C ALA A 144 20.67 14.85 -3.80
N GLY A 145 19.76 15.15 -2.86
CA GLY A 145 18.66 16.09 -3.04
C GLY A 145 17.37 15.50 -3.59
N ALA A 146 17.29 14.19 -3.79
CA ALA A 146 16.06 13.55 -4.25
C ALA A 146 15.02 13.43 -3.13
N ARG A 147 13.73 13.45 -3.50
CA ARG A 147 12.65 13.05 -2.59
C ARG A 147 12.50 11.54 -2.65
N SER A 148 13.06 10.87 -1.67
CA SER A 148 13.14 9.42 -1.64
C SER A 148 12.31 8.79 -0.54
N MET A 149 11.91 7.54 -0.75
CA MET A 149 11.16 6.76 0.23
C MET A 149 11.41 5.26 0.10
N THR A 150 11.11 4.55 1.17
CA THR A 150 10.94 3.09 1.18
C THR A 150 9.62 2.70 1.84
N ALA A 151 9.19 1.46 1.63
CA ALA A 151 8.07 0.87 2.34
C ALA A 151 8.45 -0.53 2.81
N THR A 152 8.08 -0.84 4.04
CA THR A 152 8.37 -2.10 4.70
C THR A 152 7.28 -2.49 5.69
N ALA A 153 7.54 -3.49 6.50
CA ALA A 153 6.72 -3.94 7.62
C ALA A 153 7.60 -4.12 8.87
N GLY A 154 7.04 -4.45 10.01
CA GLY A 154 7.76 -4.56 11.28
C GLY A 154 9.10 -5.31 11.25
N PRO A 155 9.22 -6.48 10.59
CA PRO A 155 10.51 -7.14 10.45
C PRO A 155 11.58 -6.28 9.79
N GLY A 156 11.22 -5.54 8.74
CA GLY A 156 12.16 -4.65 8.05
C GLY A 156 12.50 -3.41 8.87
N ILE A 157 11.56 -2.87 9.65
CA ILE A 157 11.83 -1.77 10.59
C ILE A 157 12.94 -2.20 11.58
N SER A 158 12.90 -3.44 12.06
CA SER A 158 13.93 -3.96 12.96
C SER A 158 15.31 -4.02 12.31
N LEU A 159 15.38 -4.38 11.02
CA LEU A 159 16.62 -4.45 10.26
C LEU A 159 17.18 -3.06 9.90
N MET A 160 16.30 -2.09 9.69
CA MET A 160 16.67 -0.73 9.26
C MET A 160 17.28 0.13 10.38
N GLY A 161 17.39 -0.36 11.61
CA GLY A 161 17.77 0.44 12.78
C GLY A 161 19.09 1.19 12.61
N GLU A 162 20.13 0.56 12.06
CA GLU A 162 21.44 1.19 11.88
C GLU A 162 21.40 2.30 10.84
N PHE A 163 20.83 2.07 9.67
CA PHE A 163 20.70 3.12 8.65
C PHE A 163 19.76 4.25 9.08
N ALA A 164 18.75 3.96 9.88
CA ALA A 164 17.93 5.00 10.48
C ALA A 164 18.76 5.89 11.42
N GLY A 165 19.69 5.30 12.16
CA GLY A 165 20.69 6.01 12.94
C GLY A 165 21.63 6.87 12.07
N LEU A 166 22.10 6.35 10.95
CA LEU A 166 22.91 7.11 9.97
C LEU A 166 22.13 8.31 9.42
N ALA A 167 20.87 8.11 9.01
CA ALA A 167 20.04 9.21 8.52
C ALA A 167 19.90 10.33 9.56
N TYR A 168 19.84 9.95 10.81
CA TYR A 168 19.81 10.88 11.93
C TYR A 168 21.10 11.67 12.07
N TYR A 169 22.27 11.00 12.12
CA TYR A 169 23.58 11.67 12.24
C TYR A 169 23.92 12.52 11.04
N ALA A 170 23.53 12.08 9.84
CA ALA A 170 23.75 12.82 8.60
C ALA A 170 22.73 13.94 8.36
N GLU A 171 21.74 14.11 9.25
CA GLU A 171 20.62 15.05 9.08
C GLU A 171 19.91 14.88 7.72
N THR A 172 19.89 13.65 7.21
CA THR A 172 19.33 13.34 5.89
C THR A 172 17.91 12.83 6.04
N PRO A 173 16.92 13.49 5.42
CA PRO A 173 15.52 13.08 5.54
C PRO A 173 15.29 11.74 4.85
N ALA A 174 14.62 10.82 5.52
CA ALA A 174 14.16 9.56 4.97
C ALA A 174 12.69 9.33 5.30
N VAL A 175 11.92 8.85 4.33
CA VAL A 175 10.52 8.49 4.55
C VAL A 175 10.40 6.98 4.48
N ILE A 176 10.01 6.39 5.60
CA ILE A 176 9.78 4.95 5.74
C ILE A 176 8.28 4.73 5.99
N PHE A 177 7.66 3.93 5.14
CA PHE A 177 6.29 3.47 5.33
C PHE A 177 6.33 2.13 6.04
N ASP A 178 5.90 2.11 7.28
CA ASP A 178 5.60 0.87 7.98
C ASP A 178 4.15 0.47 7.71
N VAL A 179 3.96 -0.54 6.87
CA VAL A 179 2.64 -1.12 6.59
C VAL A 179 2.52 -2.34 7.49
N GLN A 180 1.92 -2.14 8.63
CA GLN A 180 2.11 -2.85 9.86
C GLN A 180 1.85 -4.36 9.81
N ARG A 181 2.87 -5.09 10.20
CA ARG A 181 2.87 -6.51 10.47
C ARG A 181 3.81 -6.76 11.63
N VAL A 182 3.40 -7.57 12.61
CA VAL A 182 4.19 -7.82 13.81
C VAL A 182 5.59 -8.33 13.46
N GLY A 183 6.62 -7.61 13.97
CA GLY A 183 8.02 -8.02 14.01
C GLY A 183 8.38 -8.48 15.44
N PRO A 184 9.69 -8.60 15.75
CA PRO A 184 10.83 -8.66 14.82
C PRO A 184 10.87 -9.97 14.04
N SER A 185 11.80 -10.13 13.11
CA SER A 185 11.92 -11.34 12.29
C SER A 185 10.67 -11.59 11.42
N THR A 186 10.46 -12.82 10.96
CA THR A 186 9.39 -13.18 10.00
C THR A 186 7.99 -12.83 10.51
N GLY A 187 7.74 -12.93 11.81
CA GLY A 187 6.45 -12.66 12.41
C GLY A 187 5.33 -13.53 11.83
N LEU A 188 4.17 -12.91 11.57
CA LEU A 188 3.02 -13.56 10.93
C LEU A 188 2.76 -12.93 9.56
N PRO A 189 3.34 -13.46 8.46
CA PRO A 189 3.42 -12.79 7.16
C PRO A 189 2.10 -12.32 6.56
N THR A 190 1.01 -13.02 6.83
CA THR A 190 -0.32 -12.72 6.28
C THR A 190 -1.27 -12.09 7.30
N ARG A 191 -0.76 -11.72 8.47
CA ARG A 191 -1.55 -11.13 9.56
C ARG A 191 -1.06 -9.72 9.83
N THR A 192 -1.86 -8.74 9.47
CA THR A 192 -1.61 -7.35 9.82
C THR A 192 -1.89 -7.15 11.32
N ALA A 193 -0.99 -6.47 12.00
CA ALA A 193 -1.15 -6.12 13.40
C ALA A 193 -0.31 -4.89 13.74
N GLN A 194 -0.79 -4.10 14.68
CA GLN A 194 -0.21 -2.84 15.11
C GLN A 194 0.74 -3.07 16.31
N GLY A 195 1.87 -3.76 16.07
CA GLY A 195 2.88 -4.05 17.09
C GLY A 195 4.14 -3.20 17.01
N ASP A 196 4.33 -2.47 15.91
CA ASP A 196 5.63 -1.90 15.54
C ASP A 196 5.79 -0.41 15.91
N LEU A 197 4.77 0.22 16.47
CA LEU A 197 4.77 1.65 16.81
C LEU A 197 5.89 2.04 17.77
N HIS A 198 6.13 1.21 18.78
CA HIS A 198 7.22 1.44 19.73
C HIS A 198 8.59 1.14 19.13
N ALA A 199 8.70 0.08 18.33
CA ALA A 199 9.93 -0.27 17.63
C ALA A 199 10.38 0.85 16.66
N GLY A 200 9.44 1.45 15.93
CA GLY A 200 9.74 2.60 15.07
C GLY A 200 10.09 3.89 15.83
N ARG A 201 9.75 3.98 17.11
CA ARG A 201 10.01 5.16 17.95
C ARG A 201 11.33 5.07 18.72
N VAL A 202 11.68 3.90 19.22
CA VAL A 202 12.78 3.70 20.18
C VAL A 202 14.18 3.75 19.57
N PRO A 203 14.46 3.23 18.35
CA PRO A 203 15.81 3.29 17.80
C PRO A 203 16.31 4.71 17.53
N LEU A 204 15.39 5.66 17.40
CA LEU A 204 15.69 7.06 17.04
C LEU A 204 15.63 8.00 18.25
N ALA A 205 15.35 7.47 19.44
CA ALA A 205 14.97 8.33 20.55
C ALA A 205 15.94 8.28 21.72
N ARG A 206 16.83 9.21 21.81
CA ARG A 206 17.00 9.87 23.13
C ARG A 206 16.97 11.39 23.05
N ARG A 207 16.98 12.02 21.90
CA ARG A 207 16.92 13.50 21.80
C ARG A 207 16.21 14.09 20.57
N HIS A 208 15.66 13.32 19.62
CA HIS A 208 15.02 13.88 18.41
C HIS A 208 13.68 13.24 18.10
N GLN A 209 12.76 14.08 17.61
CA GLN A 209 11.40 13.69 17.30
C GLN A 209 11.34 12.94 15.97
N ALA A 210 11.27 11.61 16.03
CA ALA A 210 10.68 10.87 14.92
C ALA A 210 9.20 11.27 14.82
N HIS A 211 8.83 11.90 13.72
CA HIS A 211 7.44 12.28 13.51
C HIS A 211 6.65 11.07 13.07
N HIS A 212 6.03 10.39 14.01
CA HIS A 212 5.07 9.33 13.71
C HIS A 212 3.76 9.94 13.23
N ALA A 213 3.36 9.53 12.06
CA ALA A 213 2.07 9.88 11.57
C ALA A 213 1.23 8.62 11.39
N HIS A 214 0.21 8.54 12.19
CA HIS A 214 -0.81 7.53 12.04
C HIS A 214 -1.83 7.97 10.98
N SER A 215 -2.03 7.13 9.98
CA SER A 215 -3.20 7.25 9.14
C SER A 215 -4.32 6.40 9.74
N ARG A 216 -5.31 7.02 10.36
CA ARG A 216 -6.59 6.35 10.56
C ARG A 216 -7.25 6.13 9.19
N PRO A 217 -7.98 5.01 8.99
CA PRO A 217 -8.58 4.67 7.70
C PRO A 217 -9.78 5.57 7.38
N ARG A 218 -9.53 6.85 7.15
CA ARG A 218 -10.47 7.72 6.46
C ARG A 218 -9.81 8.10 5.14
N SER A 219 -10.35 7.61 4.05
CA SER A 219 -9.80 7.70 2.69
C SER A 219 -9.30 9.09 2.26
N ARG A 220 -9.84 10.16 2.82
CA ARG A 220 -9.40 11.54 2.54
C ARG A 220 -8.17 11.98 3.35
N SER A 221 -7.80 11.31 4.42
CA SER A 221 -6.75 11.77 5.33
C SER A 221 -5.34 11.36 4.88
N ALA A 222 -5.16 10.19 4.27
CA ALA A 222 -3.86 9.69 3.87
C ALA A 222 -3.22 10.55 2.76
N THR A 223 -3.94 10.87 1.70
CA THR A 223 -3.45 11.69 0.59
C THR A 223 -3.15 13.13 1.03
N ARG A 224 -4.05 13.72 1.81
CA ARG A 224 -3.91 15.10 2.30
C ARG A 224 -2.76 15.25 3.28
N TRP A 225 -2.56 14.25 4.14
CA TRP A 225 -1.50 14.24 5.11
C TRP A 225 -0.11 14.11 4.48
N ARG A 226 0.05 13.26 3.46
CA ARG A 226 1.30 13.08 2.72
C ARG A 226 1.76 14.36 2.05
N ARG A 227 0.85 15.08 1.42
CA ARG A 227 1.16 16.36 0.75
C ARG A 227 1.75 17.39 1.71
N ARG A 228 1.24 17.50 2.95
CA ARG A 228 1.75 18.46 3.93
C ARG A 228 3.17 18.15 4.41
N ARG A 229 3.54 16.87 4.54
CA ARG A 229 4.86 16.51 5.07
C ARG A 229 5.98 16.59 4.05
N SER A 230 5.72 16.25 2.82
CA SER A 230 6.71 16.36 1.76
C SER A 230 7.02 17.80 1.34
N SER A 231 6.18 18.77 1.74
CA SER A 231 6.40 20.17 1.47
C SER A 231 7.05 20.94 2.63
N SER A 232 7.40 20.28 3.73
CA SER A 232 8.14 20.95 4.82
C SER A 232 9.60 21.09 4.43
N PRO A 233 10.11 22.30 4.17
CA PRO A 233 11.55 22.50 4.07
C PRO A 233 12.18 22.22 5.43
N SER A 234 13.37 21.67 5.41
CA SER A 234 14.25 21.65 6.54
C SER A 234 14.50 23.09 7.01
N SER A 235 13.65 23.61 7.85
CA SER A 235 13.83 24.95 8.39
C SER A 235 13.86 24.91 9.89
N SER A 236 14.89 25.49 10.30
CA SER A 236 15.24 26.13 11.56
C SER A 236 16.23 25.40 12.42
N ARG A 237 17.51 25.62 12.08
CA ARG A 237 18.50 25.86 13.12
C ARG A 237 17.95 26.92 14.07
N ARG A 238 17.37 26.54 15.19
CA ARG A 238 17.36 27.44 16.35
C ARG A 238 18.73 27.32 17.00
N ARG A 239 19.57 28.31 16.76
CA ARG A 239 20.67 28.62 17.66
C ARG A 239 20.07 29.03 18.99
N SER A 240 20.26 28.26 20.02
CA SER A 240 20.18 28.75 21.41
C SER A 240 21.57 29.21 21.81
N SER A 241 21.69 30.47 21.97
CA SER A 241 22.71 31.12 22.79
C SER A 241 22.60 30.63 24.22
#